data_d0b155293cac729dd974d75b5aaa167b
#
_entry.id   d0b155293cac729dd974d75b5aaa167b
#
_cell.length_a   1.000
_cell.length_b   1.000
_cell.length_c   1.000
_cell.angle_alpha   90.00
_cell.angle_beta   90.00
_cell.angle_gamma   90.00
#
_symmetry.space_group_name_H-M   'P 1'
#
loop_
_entity.id
_entity.type
_entity.pdbx_description
1 polymer ?
#
loop_
_entity_poly.entity_id
_entity_poly.type
_entity_poly.pdbx_seq_one_letter_code
_entity_poly.pdbx_strand_id
1 'polypeptide(L)'
;LPVIGGVPVIYENILGTIGRTPIVRIARLAPPASSLYVKCEFFNPASSVKDRLAIAIIEDAEKRGALKPGQTVVEATSGNTGIALAMVCAAKGYPFVAVMAESFSVERRKIMRMFGARVILTPAAARGSGMVKKAAELAQQHGWFLANQFENPANPAYHRSTTGPEILSDFAGRPLDFFVTGWGTGGTLTGAGEVIRLARPEVQIVVAEPEAASLLSGKPFSPHKIQGWTPDFVPAVLNRAVAHRIVTVSDAESIEASRSLARQEGIFCGISSGATFAAALKVAREAPKGSTVLAMLPDTGERYLSTALFEGIPDGSDPDPES
;
A
#
# COMPACT_ATOMS: atom_id res chain seq x y z
N LEU A 1 20.21 -10.90 22.43
CA LEU A 1 19.03 -10.27 21.78
C LEU A 1 18.89 -8.87 22.36
N PRO A 2 18.82 -7.80 21.55
CA PRO A 2 18.56 -6.48 22.10
C PRO A 2 17.18 -6.47 22.75
N VAL A 3 17.11 -6.02 23.99
CA VAL A 3 15.86 -5.76 24.69
C VAL A 3 15.14 -4.66 23.93
N ILE A 4 14.07 -5.00 23.23
CA ILE A 4 13.19 -4.01 22.59
C ILE A 4 12.44 -3.33 23.73
N GLY A 5 12.93 -2.15 24.13
CA GLY A 5 12.32 -1.36 25.18
C GLY A 5 10.87 -1.02 24.86
N GLY A 6 9.93 -1.48 25.70
CA GLY A 6 8.63 -0.87 25.83
C GLY A 6 7.53 -1.19 24.80
N VAL A 7 7.71 -2.13 23.88
CA VAL A 7 6.60 -2.57 23.02
C VAL A 7 5.79 -3.63 23.76
N PRO A 8 4.48 -3.43 23.99
CA PRO A 8 3.66 -4.44 24.64
C PRO A 8 3.64 -5.73 23.82
N VAL A 9 3.80 -6.87 24.47
CA VAL A 9 3.71 -8.19 23.85
C VAL A 9 2.24 -8.67 23.75
N ILE A 10 1.38 -8.09 24.60
CA ILE A 10 -0.04 -8.39 24.65
C ILE A 10 -0.82 -7.16 24.22
N TYR A 11 -1.67 -7.31 23.21
CA TYR A 11 -2.54 -6.26 22.67
C TYR A 11 -3.99 -6.57 23.00
N GLU A 12 -4.79 -5.54 23.26
CA GLU A 12 -6.24 -5.66 23.53
C GLU A 12 -7.00 -6.31 22.36
N ASN A 13 -6.58 -6.01 21.13
CA ASN A 13 -7.14 -6.58 19.90
C ASN A 13 -6.13 -6.45 18.75
N ILE A 14 -6.50 -7.01 17.61
CA ILE A 14 -5.65 -7.03 16.41
C ILE A 14 -5.30 -5.63 15.88
N LEU A 15 -6.13 -4.61 16.13
CA LEU A 15 -5.90 -3.26 15.62
C LEU A 15 -4.68 -2.59 16.27
N GLY A 16 -4.33 -2.96 17.50
CA GLY A 16 -3.13 -2.49 18.19
C GLY A 16 -1.82 -2.92 17.52
N THR A 17 -1.87 -3.90 16.63
CA THR A 17 -0.68 -4.38 15.89
C THR A 17 -0.43 -3.64 14.58
N ILE A 18 -1.34 -2.73 14.18
CA ILE A 18 -1.19 -1.93 12.96
C ILE A 18 -0.03 -0.94 13.11
N GLY A 19 0.83 -0.88 12.11
CA GLY A 19 2.00 0.00 12.10
C GLY A 19 3.24 -0.63 12.71
N ARG A 20 4.25 0.18 12.98
CA ARG A 20 5.59 -0.25 13.46
C ARG A 20 6.17 -1.38 12.61
N THR A 21 5.93 -1.31 11.31
CA THR A 21 6.41 -2.29 10.35
C THR A 21 7.92 -2.26 10.22
N PRO A 22 8.59 -3.40 10.06
CA PRO A 22 10.03 -3.45 10.03
C PRO A 22 10.63 -2.79 8.78
N ILE A 23 11.86 -2.28 8.94
CA ILE A 23 12.73 -1.90 7.84
C ILE A 23 13.83 -2.95 7.70
N VAL A 24 13.98 -3.50 6.50
CA VAL A 24 14.93 -4.56 6.18
C VAL A 24 16.00 -4.05 5.20
N ARG A 25 17.25 -4.34 5.47
CA ARG A 25 18.36 -4.04 4.54
C ARG A 25 18.37 -5.05 3.40
N ILE A 26 18.51 -4.57 2.17
CA ILE A 26 18.72 -5.39 0.99
C ILE A 26 20.21 -5.75 0.89
N ALA A 27 20.48 -7.05 0.81
CA ALA A 27 21.86 -7.55 0.86
C ALA A 27 22.44 -7.90 -0.51
N ARG A 28 21.64 -8.56 -1.37
CA ARG A 28 22.11 -9.15 -2.64
C ARG A 28 21.73 -8.32 -3.85
N LEU A 29 20.59 -7.65 -3.82
CA LEU A 29 20.07 -6.85 -4.93
C LEU A 29 20.50 -5.38 -4.88
N ALA A 30 21.05 -4.91 -3.75
CA ALA A 30 21.51 -3.54 -3.61
C ALA A 30 22.72 -3.27 -4.52
N PRO A 31 22.76 -2.13 -5.26
CA PRO A 31 23.96 -1.72 -5.99
C PRO A 31 25.13 -1.54 -5.03
N PRO A 32 26.37 -1.95 -5.40
CA PRO A 32 27.54 -1.92 -4.49
C PRO A 32 27.87 -0.53 -3.93
N ALA A 33 27.45 0.52 -4.64
CA ALA A 33 27.75 1.91 -4.25
C ALA A 33 26.71 2.54 -3.31
N SER A 34 25.61 1.85 -2.98
CA SER A 34 24.49 2.40 -2.21
C SER A 34 24.00 1.41 -1.15
N SER A 35 23.46 1.94 -0.05
CA SER A 35 22.70 1.16 0.93
C SER A 35 21.21 1.22 0.60
N LEU A 36 20.58 0.06 0.41
CA LEU A 36 19.16 -0.02 0.07
C LEU A 36 18.38 -0.73 1.19
N TYR A 37 17.29 -0.12 1.60
CA TYR A 37 16.40 -0.62 2.64
C TYR A 37 14.96 -0.65 2.13
N VAL A 38 14.15 -1.53 2.71
CA VAL A 38 12.72 -1.65 2.38
C VAL A 38 11.88 -1.64 3.65
N LYS A 39 10.81 -0.82 3.68
CA LYS A 39 9.80 -0.81 4.75
C LYS A 39 8.69 -1.77 4.38
N CYS A 40 8.55 -2.84 5.15
CA CYS A 40 7.71 -3.99 4.83
C CYS A 40 6.29 -3.83 5.39
N GLU A 41 5.41 -3.12 4.69
CA GLU A 41 4.02 -2.87 5.12
C GLU A 41 3.13 -4.13 5.14
N PHE A 42 3.58 -5.22 4.57
CA PHE A 42 2.89 -6.52 4.68
C PHE A 42 3.01 -7.18 6.07
N PHE A 43 3.76 -6.59 7.00
CA PHE A 43 3.73 -6.96 8.42
C PHE A 43 2.52 -6.38 9.18
N ASN A 44 1.75 -5.50 8.57
CA ASN A 44 0.44 -5.16 9.12
C ASN A 44 -0.48 -6.39 9.15
N PRO A 45 -1.46 -6.47 10.09
CA PRO A 45 -2.22 -7.70 10.36
C PRO A 45 -3.07 -8.20 9.18
N ALA A 46 -3.56 -7.32 8.31
CA ALA A 46 -4.18 -7.71 7.05
C ALA A 46 -3.18 -7.60 5.86
N SER A 47 -1.89 -7.66 6.13
CA SER A 47 -0.77 -7.78 5.19
C SER A 47 -0.69 -6.68 4.14
N SER A 48 -1.06 -5.43 4.50
CA SER A 48 -0.83 -4.28 3.62
C SER A 48 -0.81 -2.94 4.34
N VAL A 49 -0.26 -1.93 3.66
CA VAL A 49 -0.26 -0.52 4.06
C VAL A 49 -1.69 0.04 4.27
N LYS A 50 -2.71 -0.59 3.70
CA LYS A 50 -4.10 -0.14 3.79
C LYS A 50 -4.73 -0.37 5.16
N ASP A 51 -4.13 -1.19 6.01
CA ASP A 51 -4.55 -1.35 7.39
C ASP A 51 -4.47 -0.01 8.13
N ARG A 52 -3.41 0.77 7.86
CA ARG A 52 -3.23 2.13 8.39
C ARG A 52 -4.34 3.09 7.94
N LEU A 53 -4.68 3.05 6.65
CA LEU A 53 -5.76 3.85 6.08
C LEU A 53 -7.12 3.48 6.69
N ALA A 54 -7.39 2.19 6.81
CA ALA A 54 -8.67 1.69 7.30
C ALA A 54 -8.92 2.09 8.76
N ILE A 55 -7.95 1.86 9.65
CA ILE A 55 -8.08 2.25 11.06
C ILE A 55 -8.21 3.78 11.19
N ALA A 56 -7.44 4.55 10.42
CA ALA A 56 -7.48 6.00 10.43
C ALA A 56 -8.86 6.56 10.10
N ILE A 57 -9.48 6.06 9.02
CA ILE A 57 -10.80 6.52 8.57
C ILE A 57 -11.87 6.20 9.60
N ILE A 58 -11.86 4.98 10.14
CA ILE A 58 -12.88 4.55 11.09
C ILE A 58 -12.75 5.32 12.41
N GLU A 59 -11.56 5.41 12.99
CA GLU A 59 -11.34 6.11 14.26
C GLU A 59 -11.57 7.62 14.18
N ASP A 60 -11.17 8.25 13.07
CA ASP A 60 -11.48 9.66 12.84
C ASP A 60 -13.00 9.89 12.74
N ALA A 61 -13.70 9.01 12.03
CA ALA A 61 -15.15 9.10 11.88
C ALA A 61 -15.89 8.88 13.20
N GLU A 62 -15.45 7.92 14.02
CA GLU A 62 -15.95 7.71 15.39
C GLU A 62 -15.74 8.94 16.26
N LYS A 63 -14.50 9.46 16.26
CA LYS A 63 -14.12 10.64 17.06
C LYS A 63 -14.96 11.89 16.72
N ARG A 64 -15.26 12.09 15.44
CA ARG A 64 -16.08 13.20 14.95
C ARG A 64 -17.60 12.94 15.08
N GLY A 65 -18.02 11.74 15.49
CA GLY A 65 -19.43 11.33 15.53
C GLY A 65 -20.06 11.16 14.13
N ALA A 66 -19.24 11.07 13.07
CA ALA A 66 -19.69 10.84 11.70
C ALA A 66 -20.06 9.38 11.44
N LEU A 67 -19.43 8.44 12.15
CA LEU A 67 -19.79 7.02 12.17
C LEU A 67 -20.40 6.67 13.52
N LYS A 68 -21.64 6.19 13.49
CA LYS A 68 -22.39 5.82 14.71
C LYS A 68 -22.25 4.32 15.00
N PRO A 69 -22.32 3.89 16.26
CA PRO A 69 -22.30 2.47 16.61
C PRO A 69 -23.34 1.68 15.80
N GLY A 70 -22.90 0.55 15.21
CA GLY A 70 -23.75 -0.32 14.38
C GLY A 70 -24.09 0.21 12.97
N GLN A 71 -23.66 1.42 12.61
CA GLN A 71 -23.87 1.95 11.25
C GLN A 71 -23.02 1.18 10.26
N THR A 72 -23.58 0.87 9.08
CA THR A 72 -22.85 0.19 8.02
C THR A 72 -21.83 1.13 7.39
N VAL A 73 -20.61 0.63 7.22
CA VAL A 73 -19.53 1.28 6.43
C VAL A 73 -19.58 0.76 4.99
N VAL A 74 -19.41 1.63 4.01
CA VAL A 74 -19.34 1.27 2.59
C VAL A 74 -18.11 1.90 1.94
N GLU A 75 -17.48 1.18 1.00
CA GLU A 75 -16.34 1.69 0.24
C GLU A 75 -16.30 1.08 -1.18
N ALA A 76 -15.91 1.91 -2.14
CA ALA A 76 -15.55 1.49 -3.49
C ALA A 76 -14.10 0.97 -3.50
N THR A 77 -13.93 -0.34 -3.57
CA THR A 77 -12.59 -0.92 -3.45
C THR A 77 -12.49 -2.28 -4.12
N SER A 78 -11.41 -2.49 -4.83
CA SER A 78 -11.08 -3.75 -5.49
C SER A 78 -9.96 -4.53 -4.81
N GLY A 79 -9.38 -4.02 -3.72
CA GLY A 79 -8.15 -4.57 -3.22
C GLY A 79 -7.95 -4.46 -1.71
N ASN A 80 -6.74 -4.09 -1.37
CA ASN A 80 -6.24 -4.05 0.01
C ASN A 80 -7.07 -3.16 0.95
N THR A 81 -7.62 -2.05 0.45
CA THR A 81 -8.50 -1.19 1.26
C THR A 81 -9.76 -1.92 1.71
N GLY A 82 -10.38 -2.71 0.81
CA GLY A 82 -11.56 -3.50 1.18
C GLY A 82 -11.26 -4.56 2.23
N ILE A 83 -10.11 -5.23 2.10
CA ILE A 83 -9.67 -6.24 3.08
C ILE A 83 -9.39 -5.56 4.44
N ALA A 84 -8.68 -4.44 4.44
CA ALA A 84 -8.34 -3.71 5.65
C ALA A 84 -9.59 -3.14 6.35
N LEU A 85 -10.52 -2.53 5.61
CA LEU A 85 -11.80 -2.06 6.16
C LEU A 85 -12.64 -3.22 6.69
N ALA A 86 -12.67 -4.37 5.99
CA ALA A 86 -13.37 -5.55 6.48
C ALA A 86 -12.81 -6.03 7.82
N MET A 87 -11.48 -6.09 7.97
CA MET A 87 -10.80 -6.45 9.22
C MET A 87 -11.11 -5.44 10.34
N VAL A 88 -10.94 -4.14 10.08
CA VAL A 88 -11.17 -3.09 11.08
C VAL A 88 -12.63 -3.07 11.52
N CYS A 89 -13.57 -3.15 10.57
CA CYS A 89 -14.99 -3.18 10.86
C CYS A 89 -15.37 -4.43 11.66
N ALA A 90 -14.84 -5.61 11.31
CA ALA A 90 -15.06 -6.83 12.10
C ALA A 90 -14.57 -6.68 13.54
N ALA A 91 -13.35 -6.14 13.74
CA ALA A 91 -12.80 -5.95 15.08
C ALA A 91 -13.55 -4.90 15.93
N LYS A 92 -14.18 -3.92 15.28
CA LYS A 92 -14.94 -2.83 15.94
C LYS A 92 -16.47 -3.07 15.98
N GLY A 93 -16.97 -4.16 15.36
CA GLY A 93 -18.39 -4.49 15.35
C GLY A 93 -19.23 -3.69 14.35
N TYR A 94 -18.65 -3.17 13.28
CA TYR A 94 -19.37 -2.49 12.20
C TYR A 94 -19.69 -3.44 11.04
N PRO A 95 -20.91 -3.42 10.49
CA PRO A 95 -21.17 -4.05 9.18
C PRO A 95 -20.37 -3.33 8.10
N PHE A 96 -19.78 -4.10 7.17
CA PHE A 96 -19.04 -3.53 6.05
C PHE A 96 -19.55 -4.02 4.69
N VAL A 97 -19.65 -3.10 3.75
CA VAL A 97 -20.02 -3.34 2.35
C VAL A 97 -18.92 -2.87 1.42
N ALA A 98 -18.34 -3.79 0.68
CA ALA A 98 -17.39 -3.47 -0.40
C ALA A 98 -18.12 -3.41 -1.75
N VAL A 99 -17.95 -2.34 -2.49
CA VAL A 99 -18.42 -2.22 -3.88
C VAL A 99 -17.21 -2.44 -4.80
N MET A 100 -17.29 -3.45 -5.66
CA MET A 100 -16.15 -3.95 -6.41
C MET A 100 -16.56 -4.33 -7.84
N ALA A 101 -15.73 -4.02 -8.84
CA ALA A 101 -16.03 -4.50 -10.20
C ALA A 101 -15.82 -6.02 -10.30
N GLU A 102 -16.67 -6.66 -11.10
CA GLU A 102 -16.68 -8.14 -11.30
C GLU A 102 -15.38 -8.68 -11.93
N SER A 103 -14.60 -7.84 -12.60
CA SER A 103 -13.30 -8.21 -13.19
C SER A 103 -12.17 -8.41 -12.21
N PHE A 104 -12.34 -8.00 -10.93
CA PHE A 104 -11.29 -8.13 -9.94
C PHE A 104 -11.28 -9.50 -9.25
N SER A 105 -10.15 -9.82 -8.61
CA SER A 105 -9.79 -11.10 -8.03
C SER A 105 -10.86 -11.70 -7.10
N VAL A 106 -11.14 -12.99 -7.32
CA VAL A 106 -12.07 -13.78 -6.50
C VAL A 106 -11.51 -13.99 -5.10
N GLU A 107 -10.19 -14.12 -4.94
CA GLU A 107 -9.51 -14.32 -3.68
C GLU A 107 -9.79 -13.17 -2.72
N ARG A 108 -9.71 -11.93 -3.20
CA ARG A 108 -10.00 -10.74 -2.39
C ARG A 108 -11.44 -10.68 -1.92
N ARG A 109 -12.39 -11.13 -2.76
CA ARG A 109 -13.81 -11.26 -2.37
C ARG A 109 -13.98 -12.27 -1.25
N LYS A 110 -13.29 -13.41 -1.34
CA LYS A 110 -13.32 -14.45 -0.31
C LYS A 110 -12.74 -13.96 1.01
N ILE A 111 -11.60 -13.24 0.97
CA ILE A 111 -10.98 -12.66 2.16
C ILE A 111 -11.92 -11.65 2.83
N MET A 112 -12.49 -10.71 2.09
CA MET A 112 -13.44 -9.75 2.64
C MET A 112 -14.66 -10.43 3.27
N ARG A 113 -15.22 -11.45 2.61
CA ARG A 113 -16.34 -12.24 3.15
C ARG A 113 -15.97 -13.04 4.39
N MET A 114 -14.73 -13.51 4.49
CA MET A 114 -14.24 -14.20 5.70
C MET A 114 -14.26 -13.29 6.92
N PHE A 115 -14.04 -11.97 6.74
CA PHE A 115 -14.22 -10.96 7.78
C PHE A 115 -15.69 -10.53 7.97
N GLY A 116 -16.65 -11.17 7.31
CA GLY A 116 -18.07 -10.85 7.43
C GLY A 116 -18.57 -9.73 6.51
N ALA A 117 -17.73 -9.23 5.60
CA ALA A 117 -18.14 -8.17 4.68
C ALA A 117 -19.13 -8.67 3.62
N ARG A 118 -20.07 -7.80 3.22
CA ARG A 118 -20.89 -7.97 2.02
C ARG A 118 -20.14 -7.39 0.82
N VAL A 119 -20.16 -8.11 -0.31
CA VAL A 119 -19.51 -7.68 -1.55
C VAL A 119 -20.59 -7.47 -2.62
N ILE A 120 -20.72 -6.24 -3.10
CA ILE A 120 -21.60 -5.85 -4.19
C ILE A 120 -20.74 -5.69 -5.44
N LEU A 121 -21.12 -6.37 -6.52
CA LEU A 121 -20.38 -6.31 -7.78
C LEU A 121 -21.00 -5.27 -8.71
N THR A 122 -20.14 -4.54 -9.42
CA THR A 122 -20.50 -3.66 -10.54
C THR A 122 -19.99 -4.23 -11.85
N PRO A 123 -20.63 -3.92 -13.00
CA PRO A 123 -20.14 -4.36 -14.30
C PRO A 123 -18.71 -3.91 -14.57
N ALA A 124 -17.89 -4.78 -15.17
CA ALA A 124 -16.49 -4.49 -15.50
C ALA A 124 -16.34 -3.23 -16.38
N ALA A 125 -17.27 -3.00 -17.31
CA ALA A 125 -17.30 -1.84 -18.17
C ALA A 125 -17.45 -0.51 -17.44
N ALA A 126 -18.03 -0.50 -16.23
CA ALA A 126 -18.19 0.71 -15.42
C ALA A 126 -16.89 1.17 -14.70
N ARG A 127 -15.86 0.34 -14.70
CA ARG A 127 -14.52 0.62 -14.13
C ARG A 127 -14.55 1.15 -12.69
N GLY A 128 -13.50 1.88 -12.27
CA GLY A 128 -13.37 2.49 -10.94
C GLY A 128 -14.43 3.55 -10.65
N SER A 129 -14.71 4.41 -11.62
CA SER A 129 -15.75 5.45 -11.50
C SER A 129 -17.15 4.88 -11.23
N GLY A 130 -17.49 3.75 -11.86
CA GLY A 130 -18.76 3.06 -11.61
C GLY A 130 -18.85 2.48 -10.20
N MET A 131 -17.73 1.98 -9.65
CA MET A 131 -17.66 1.51 -8.26
C MET A 131 -17.90 2.67 -7.28
N VAL A 132 -17.20 3.79 -7.49
CA VAL A 132 -17.32 4.99 -6.63
C VAL A 132 -18.76 5.53 -6.65
N LYS A 133 -19.35 5.68 -7.85
CA LYS A 133 -20.75 6.11 -8.01
C LYS A 133 -21.70 5.18 -7.25
N LYS A 134 -21.56 3.86 -7.41
CA LYS A 134 -22.42 2.89 -6.75
C LYS A 134 -22.28 2.90 -5.22
N ALA A 135 -21.06 3.07 -4.70
CA ALA A 135 -20.84 3.18 -3.26
C ALA A 135 -21.50 4.45 -2.67
N ALA A 136 -21.38 5.59 -3.38
CA ALA A 136 -22.04 6.83 -2.98
C ALA A 136 -23.56 6.74 -3.01
N GLU A 137 -24.15 6.12 -4.05
CA GLU A 137 -25.59 5.86 -4.13
C GLU A 137 -26.09 5.03 -2.95
N LEU A 138 -25.40 3.95 -2.61
CA LEU A 138 -25.75 3.09 -1.48
C LEU A 138 -25.61 3.82 -0.14
N ALA A 139 -24.55 4.61 0.03
CA ALA A 139 -24.36 5.43 1.22
C ALA A 139 -25.53 6.40 1.43
N GLN A 140 -25.91 7.12 0.38
CA GLN A 140 -27.03 8.07 0.40
C GLN A 140 -28.37 7.36 0.65
N GLN A 141 -28.65 6.28 -0.08
CA GLN A 141 -29.92 5.56 -0.03
C GLN A 141 -30.20 4.95 1.34
N HIS A 142 -29.16 4.45 2.00
CA HIS A 142 -29.30 3.70 3.26
C HIS A 142 -28.78 4.44 4.49
N GLY A 143 -28.27 5.66 4.36
CA GLY A 143 -27.63 6.39 5.46
C GLY A 143 -26.34 5.71 5.96
N TRP A 144 -25.59 5.02 5.09
CA TRP A 144 -24.35 4.35 5.43
C TRP A 144 -23.19 5.33 5.44
N PHE A 145 -22.16 5.02 6.23
CA PHE A 145 -20.93 5.81 6.24
C PHE A 145 -20.05 5.43 5.05
N LEU A 146 -19.79 6.39 4.14
CA LEU A 146 -18.85 6.24 3.03
C LEU A 146 -17.44 6.55 3.51
N ALA A 147 -16.52 5.58 3.42
CA ALA A 147 -15.15 5.75 3.90
C ALA A 147 -14.34 6.72 3.02
N ASN A 148 -14.60 6.73 1.70
CA ASN A 148 -14.08 7.68 0.71
C ASN A 148 -12.55 7.83 0.71
N GLN A 149 -11.85 6.72 0.50
CA GLN A 149 -10.38 6.62 0.64
C GLN A 149 -9.56 7.65 -0.14
N PHE A 150 -10.10 8.17 -1.26
CA PHE A 150 -9.40 9.09 -2.16
C PHE A 150 -9.51 10.58 -1.74
N GLU A 151 -10.46 10.90 -0.87
CA GLU A 151 -10.74 12.28 -0.44
C GLU A 151 -10.63 12.45 1.09
N ASN A 152 -10.64 11.35 1.85
CA ASN A 152 -10.66 11.40 3.31
C ASN A 152 -9.31 11.85 3.89
N PRO A 153 -9.24 13.02 4.57
CA PRO A 153 -7.99 13.57 5.09
C PRO A 153 -7.37 12.74 6.23
N ALA A 154 -8.14 11.85 6.86
CA ALA A 154 -7.61 10.93 7.87
C ALA A 154 -6.54 9.99 7.30
N ASN A 155 -6.60 9.67 6.00
CA ASN A 155 -5.62 8.85 5.32
C ASN A 155 -4.20 9.45 5.39
N PRO A 156 -3.88 10.61 4.80
CA PRO A 156 -2.53 11.19 4.95
C PRO A 156 -2.23 11.62 6.40
N ALA A 157 -3.22 12.02 7.20
CA ALA A 157 -3.02 12.37 8.60
C ALA A 157 -2.44 11.23 9.42
N TYR A 158 -2.90 10.00 9.21
CA TYR A 158 -2.36 8.82 9.89
C TYR A 158 -0.90 8.53 9.49
N HIS A 159 -0.56 8.69 8.22
CA HIS A 159 0.84 8.55 7.78
C HIS A 159 1.75 9.66 8.34
N ARG A 160 1.21 10.88 8.56
CA ARG A 160 1.95 11.95 9.26
C ARG A 160 2.24 11.61 10.72
N SER A 161 1.29 11.00 11.40
CA SER A 161 1.41 10.69 12.84
C SER A 161 2.06 9.34 13.13
N THR A 162 2.19 8.45 12.16
CA THR A 162 2.73 7.10 12.36
C THR A 162 3.86 6.78 11.39
N THR A 163 3.61 6.57 10.11
CA THR A 163 4.59 6.08 9.13
C THR A 163 5.81 7.00 8.99
N GLY A 164 5.61 8.31 8.91
CA GLY A 164 6.69 9.29 8.86
C GLY A 164 7.57 9.25 10.12
N PRO A 165 7.00 9.38 11.34
CA PRO A 165 7.71 9.24 12.59
C PRO A 165 8.41 7.88 12.77
N GLU A 166 7.81 6.76 12.36
CA GLU A 166 8.46 5.45 12.37
C GLU A 166 9.74 5.46 11.53
N ILE A 167 9.68 5.95 10.29
CA ILE A 167 10.85 6.04 9.40
C ILE A 167 11.93 6.92 10.02
N LEU A 168 11.57 8.08 10.56
CA LEU A 168 12.54 8.99 11.20
C LEU A 168 13.19 8.38 12.43
N SER A 169 12.43 7.63 13.24
CA SER A 169 12.93 6.90 14.40
C SER A 169 13.89 5.78 14.02
N ASP A 170 13.52 4.98 13.01
CA ASP A 170 14.31 3.84 12.53
C ASP A 170 15.66 4.29 11.91
N PHE A 171 15.69 5.49 11.33
CA PHE A 171 16.89 6.12 10.79
C PHE A 171 17.53 7.15 11.74
N ALA A 172 17.16 7.18 13.02
CA ALA A 172 17.79 8.08 13.99
C ALA A 172 19.30 7.79 14.08
N GLY A 173 20.14 8.81 13.87
CA GLY A 173 21.58 8.68 13.83
C GLY A 173 22.16 7.94 12.61
N ARG A 174 21.35 7.68 11.59
CA ARG A 174 21.76 7.03 10.33
C ARG A 174 21.43 7.91 9.12
N PRO A 175 22.20 7.82 8.02
CA PRO A 175 21.87 8.52 6.79
C PRO A 175 20.57 7.98 6.20
N LEU A 176 19.79 8.87 5.60
CA LEU A 176 18.67 8.58 4.69
C LEU A 176 18.67 9.69 3.64
N ASP A 177 18.98 9.35 2.40
CA ASP A 177 19.10 10.34 1.32
C ASP A 177 17.87 10.34 0.42
N PHE A 178 17.25 9.16 0.23
CA PHE A 178 16.08 9.01 -0.63
C PHE A 178 14.99 8.18 0.04
N PHE A 179 13.75 8.67 -0.01
CA PHE A 179 12.55 7.90 0.31
C PHE A 179 11.73 7.69 -0.96
N VAL A 180 11.57 6.44 -1.37
CA VAL A 180 10.88 6.03 -2.61
C VAL A 180 9.55 5.37 -2.26
N THR A 181 8.45 5.88 -2.81
CA THR A 181 7.11 5.31 -2.65
C THR A 181 6.31 5.45 -3.93
N GLY A 182 5.41 4.51 -4.20
CA GLY A 182 4.39 4.67 -5.23
C GLY A 182 3.16 5.39 -4.69
N TRP A 183 2.15 5.56 -5.54
CA TRP A 183 0.90 6.17 -5.15
C TRP A 183 -0.33 5.44 -5.72
N GLY A 184 -1.30 5.19 -4.86
CA GLY A 184 -2.67 4.83 -5.21
C GLY A 184 -3.59 5.94 -4.75
N THR A 185 -3.91 6.00 -3.44
CA THR A 185 -4.62 7.14 -2.85
C THR A 185 -3.72 8.36 -2.61
N GLY A 186 -2.41 8.16 -2.58
CA GLY A 186 -1.44 9.22 -2.27
C GLY A 186 -1.20 9.44 -0.77
N GLY A 187 -1.91 8.75 0.12
CA GLY A 187 -1.81 8.97 1.56
C GLY A 187 -0.39 8.80 2.13
N THR A 188 0.32 7.74 1.74
CA THR A 188 1.69 7.49 2.17
C THR A 188 2.66 8.56 1.65
N LEU A 189 2.61 8.86 0.34
CA LEU A 189 3.44 9.90 -0.28
C LEU A 189 3.24 11.23 0.44
N THR A 190 1.99 11.66 0.60
CA THR A 190 1.63 12.92 1.24
C THR A 190 2.03 12.93 2.70
N GLY A 191 1.49 12.01 3.50
CA GLY A 191 1.64 12.06 4.95
C GLY A 191 3.06 11.79 5.44
N ALA A 192 3.67 10.68 5.02
CA ALA A 192 5.04 10.37 5.41
C ALA A 192 6.05 11.33 4.75
N GLY A 193 5.86 11.67 3.47
CA GLY A 193 6.75 12.57 2.76
C GLY A 193 6.78 13.98 3.34
N GLU A 194 5.65 14.56 3.75
CA GLU A 194 5.59 15.89 4.39
C GLU A 194 6.37 15.91 5.71
N VAL A 195 6.21 14.88 6.54
CA VAL A 195 6.92 14.78 7.84
C VAL A 195 8.41 14.57 7.64
N ILE A 196 8.80 13.70 6.71
CA ILE A 196 10.23 13.48 6.40
C ILE A 196 10.86 14.78 5.89
N ARG A 197 10.23 15.49 4.95
CA ARG A 197 10.74 16.77 4.45
C ARG A 197 10.87 17.86 5.53
N LEU A 198 9.94 17.88 6.46
CA LEU A 198 9.99 18.85 7.58
C LEU A 198 11.15 18.56 8.52
N ALA A 199 11.35 17.29 8.88
CA ALA A 199 12.36 16.86 9.86
C ALA A 199 13.76 16.69 9.27
N ARG A 200 13.85 16.33 8.00
CA ARG A 200 15.08 16.05 7.26
C ARG A 200 14.98 16.61 5.82
N PRO A 201 15.12 17.94 5.66
CA PRO A 201 14.94 18.64 4.37
C PRO A 201 15.88 18.14 3.27
N GLU A 202 17.00 17.54 3.63
CA GLU A 202 17.99 16.94 2.71
C GLU A 202 17.48 15.68 2.02
N VAL A 203 16.47 14.99 2.59
CA VAL A 203 15.95 13.74 2.03
C VAL A 203 15.12 13.99 0.78
N GLN A 204 15.51 13.36 -0.31
CA GLN A 204 14.77 13.43 -1.57
C GLN A 204 13.57 12.46 -1.56
N ILE A 205 12.36 12.99 -1.67
CA ILE A 205 11.14 12.19 -1.81
C ILE A 205 10.95 11.87 -3.28
N VAL A 206 11.00 10.58 -3.61
CA VAL A 206 10.84 10.07 -4.98
C VAL A 206 9.50 9.34 -5.08
N VAL A 207 8.67 9.74 -6.03
CA VAL A 207 7.43 9.03 -6.33
C VAL A 207 7.62 8.16 -7.57
N ALA A 208 7.22 6.89 -7.44
CA ALA A 208 7.19 5.95 -8.54
C ALA A 208 5.78 5.90 -9.13
N GLU A 209 5.68 5.84 -10.45
CA GLU A 209 4.40 5.66 -11.15
C GLU A 209 4.54 4.74 -12.36
N PRO A 210 3.42 4.11 -12.82
CA PRO A 210 3.45 3.25 -13.98
C PRO A 210 3.82 4.03 -15.24
N GLU A 211 4.69 3.50 -16.07
CA GLU A 211 5.03 4.11 -17.36
C GLU A 211 3.80 4.35 -18.24
N ALA A 212 2.85 3.40 -18.22
CA ALA A 212 1.61 3.46 -18.99
C ALA A 212 0.58 4.46 -18.43
N ALA A 213 0.71 4.88 -17.16
CA ALA A 213 -0.25 5.76 -16.48
C ALA A 213 0.48 6.81 -15.62
N SER A 214 1.38 7.57 -16.22
CA SER A 214 2.22 8.56 -15.52
C SER A 214 1.49 9.90 -15.36
N LEU A 215 0.38 9.90 -14.58
CA LEU A 215 -0.50 11.07 -14.44
C LEU A 215 0.21 12.27 -13.78
N LEU A 216 1.04 12.02 -12.78
CA LEU A 216 1.81 13.09 -12.14
C LEU A 216 2.87 13.69 -13.08
N SER A 217 3.33 12.90 -14.04
CA SER A 217 4.21 13.35 -15.13
C SER A 217 3.45 13.99 -16.30
N GLY A 218 2.11 14.12 -16.20
CA GLY A 218 1.26 14.77 -17.22
C GLY A 218 0.87 13.88 -18.41
N LYS A 219 1.11 12.57 -18.34
CA LYS A 219 0.65 11.62 -19.37
C LYS A 219 -0.78 11.15 -19.09
N PRO A 220 -1.57 10.80 -20.10
CA PRO A 220 -2.91 10.23 -19.92
C PRO A 220 -2.83 8.85 -19.25
N PHE A 221 -3.95 8.45 -18.63
CA PHE A 221 -4.10 7.09 -18.09
C PHE A 221 -4.18 6.05 -19.21
N SER A 222 -3.43 4.96 -19.04
CA SER A 222 -3.57 3.73 -19.79
C SER A 222 -3.55 2.53 -18.83
N PRO A 223 -4.25 1.43 -19.13
CA PRO A 223 -4.27 0.24 -18.27
C PRO A 223 -2.86 -0.30 -18.01
N HIS A 224 -2.60 -0.73 -16.77
CA HIS A 224 -1.35 -1.32 -16.32
C HIS A 224 -1.60 -2.47 -15.33
N LYS A 225 -0.58 -3.32 -15.11
CA LYS A 225 -0.68 -4.49 -14.21
C LYS A 225 -0.31 -4.19 -12.75
N ILE A 226 0.15 -2.98 -12.41
CA ILE A 226 0.56 -2.59 -11.06
C ILE A 226 -0.70 -2.28 -10.24
N GLN A 227 -1.33 -3.32 -9.72
CA GLN A 227 -2.59 -3.21 -8.98
C GLN A 227 -2.43 -2.34 -7.73
N GLY A 228 -3.42 -1.47 -7.49
CA GLY A 228 -3.45 -0.56 -6.35
C GLY A 228 -2.75 0.78 -6.57
N TRP A 229 -2.04 0.95 -7.69
CA TRP A 229 -1.45 2.20 -8.09
C TRP A 229 -2.32 2.94 -9.11
N THR A 230 -2.13 4.24 -9.16
CA THR A 230 -2.60 5.18 -10.19
C THR A 230 -4.02 4.85 -10.68
N PRO A 231 -5.06 5.32 -9.98
CA PRO A 231 -6.39 5.35 -10.57
C PRO A 231 -6.40 6.30 -11.78
N ASP A 232 -7.49 6.28 -12.55
CA ASP A 232 -7.65 7.14 -13.73
C ASP A 232 -7.83 8.64 -13.42
N PHE A 233 -7.55 9.03 -12.17
CA PHE A 233 -7.58 10.41 -11.65
C PHE A 233 -6.51 10.61 -10.57
N VAL A 234 -6.17 11.87 -10.28
CA VAL A 234 -5.30 12.23 -9.14
C VAL A 234 -6.19 12.46 -7.91
N PRO A 235 -5.99 11.69 -6.80
CA PRO A 235 -6.78 11.82 -5.58
C PRO A 235 -6.65 13.19 -4.92
N ALA A 236 -7.74 13.69 -4.31
CA ALA A 236 -7.73 14.99 -3.62
C ALA A 236 -6.77 15.05 -2.42
N VAL A 237 -6.53 13.92 -1.76
CA VAL A 237 -5.60 13.84 -0.62
C VAL A 237 -4.12 13.76 -1.03
N LEU A 238 -3.82 13.65 -2.33
CA LEU A 238 -2.46 13.57 -2.82
C LEU A 238 -1.84 14.97 -2.97
N ASN A 239 -0.80 15.25 -2.20
CA ASN A 239 0.00 16.45 -2.32
C ASN A 239 1.21 16.20 -3.24
N ARG A 240 1.09 16.56 -4.53
CA ARG A 240 2.17 16.41 -5.51
C ARG A 240 3.44 17.21 -5.15
N ALA A 241 3.30 18.35 -4.45
CA ALA A 241 4.43 19.21 -4.10
C ALA A 241 5.42 18.57 -3.11
N VAL A 242 5.05 17.44 -2.50
CA VAL A 242 5.95 16.67 -1.63
C VAL A 242 7.05 15.98 -2.41
N ALA A 243 6.77 15.53 -3.64
CA ALA A 243 7.71 14.80 -4.47
C ALA A 243 8.77 15.75 -5.08
N HIS A 244 10.05 15.40 -4.91
CA HIS A 244 11.18 16.05 -5.56
C HIS A 244 11.42 15.49 -6.95
N ARG A 245 11.12 14.20 -7.15
CA ARG A 245 11.37 13.48 -8.39
C ARG A 245 10.28 12.44 -8.65
N ILE A 246 9.96 12.23 -9.93
CA ILE A 246 9.08 11.15 -10.41
C ILE A 246 9.94 10.15 -11.18
N VAL A 247 9.74 8.85 -10.92
CA VAL A 247 10.40 7.74 -11.63
C VAL A 247 9.34 6.82 -12.18
N THR A 248 9.36 6.58 -13.48
CA THR A 248 8.44 5.64 -14.12
C THR A 248 9.00 4.23 -14.14
N VAL A 249 8.09 3.24 -13.99
CA VAL A 249 8.43 1.81 -14.07
C VAL A 249 7.41 1.09 -14.94
N SER A 250 7.89 0.11 -15.70
CA SER A 250 7.04 -0.74 -16.52
C SER A 250 6.43 -1.89 -15.71
N ASP A 251 5.39 -2.53 -16.25
CA ASP A 251 4.80 -3.75 -15.67
C ASP A 251 5.83 -4.88 -15.57
N ALA A 252 6.68 -5.05 -16.59
CA ALA A 252 7.71 -6.07 -16.61
C ALA A 252 8.77 -5.86 -15.52
N GLU A 253 9.29 -4.63 -15.38
CA GLU A 253 10.24 -4.28 -14.31
C GLU A 253 9.63 -4.53 -12.93
N SER A 254 8.34 -4.22 -12.75
CA SER A 254 7.64 -4.37 -11.47
C SER A 254 7.49 -5.84 -11.08
N ILE A 255 7.10 -6.69 -12.03
CA ILE A 255 6.93 -8.14 -11.81
C ILE A 255 8.29 -8.78 -11.53
N GLU A 256 9.31 -8.48 -12.35
CA GLU A 256 10.64 -9.08 -12.18
C GLU A 256 11.29 -8.62 -10.86
N ALA A 257 11.14 -7.37 -10.45
CA ALA A 257 11.66 -6.87 -9.19
C ALA A 257 11.00 -7.57 -7.98
N SER A 258 9.68 -7.82 -8.04
CA SER A 258 8.98 -8.59 -7.00
C SER A 258 9.48 -10.04 -6.92
N ARG A 259 9.64 -10.71 -8.08
CA ARG A 259 10.19 -12.07 -8.16
C ARG A 259 11.64 -12.14 -7.67
N SER A 260 12.46 -11.15 -8.02
CA SER A 260 13.85 -11.06 -7.55
C SER A 260 13.95 -10.86 -6.04
N LEU A 261 13.09 -10.01 -5.45
CA LEU A 261 12.99 -9.86 -4.00
C LEU A 261 12.70 -11.20 -3.31
N ALA A 262 11.74 -11.97 -3.84
CA ALA A 262 11.42 -13.29 -3.29
C ALA A 262 12.58 -14.28 -3.42
N ARG A 263 13.17 -14.40 -4.61
CA ARG A 263 14.20 -15.43 -4.91
C ARG A 263 15.56 -15.12 -4.30
N GLN A 264 15.92 -13.84 -4.16
CA GLN A 264 17.27 -13.45 -3.76
C GLN A 264 17.33 -12.87 -2.35
N GLU A 265 16.26 -12.25 -1.86
CA GLU A 265 16.22 -11.64 -0.52
C GLU A 265 15.24 -12.34 0.43
N GLY A 266 14.45 -13.32 -0.06
CA GLY A 266 13.41 -13.99 0.74
C GLY A 266 12.21 -13.08 1.07
N ILE A 267 12.06 -11.96 0.36
CA ILE A 267 11.01 -10.97 0.60
C ILE A 267 9.86 -11.20 -0.37
N PHE A 268 8.78 -11.81 0.14
CA PHE A 268 7.61 -12.18 -0.64
C PHE A 268 6.57 -11.04 -0.64
N CYS A 269 6.49 -10.32 -1.76
CA CYS A 269 5.69 -9.10 -1.85
C CYS A 269 4.93 -8.98 -3.17
N GLY A 270 3.96 -8.05 -3.24
CA GLY A 270 3.10 -7.84 -4.40
C GLY A 270 3.76 -7.04 -5.53
N ILE A 271 3.03 -6.89 -6.66
CA ILE A 271 3.53 -6.21 -7.87
C ILE A 271 3.89 -4.74 -7.59
N SER A 272 3.08 -4.02 -6.81
CA SER A 272 3.36 -2.63 -6.46
C SER A 272 4.58 -2.47 -5.56
N SER A 273 4.89 -3.47 -4.74
CA SER A 273 6.13 -3.56 -3.97
C SER A 273 7.34 -3.71 -4.90
N GLY A 274 7.24 -4.59 -5.88
CA GLY A 274 8.24 -4.73 -6.94
C GLY A 274 8.42 -3.45 -7.74
N ALA A 275 7.33 -2.74 -8.05
CA ALA A 275 7.38 -1.46 -8.75
C ALA A 275 8.15 -0.38 -7.96
N THR A 276 7.85 -0.24 -6.66
CA THR A 276 8.59 0.70 -5.81
C THR A 276 10.06 0.30 -5.69
N PHE A 277 10.34 -1.00 -5.59
CA PHE A 277 11.71 -1.50 -5.51
C PHE A 277 12.48 -1.28 -6.82
N ALA A 278 11.87 -1.50 -7.98
CA ALA A 278 12.47 -1.20 -9.29
C ALA A 278 12.82 0.29 -9.43
N ALA A 279 11.92 1.18 -8.99
CA ALA A 279 12.21 2.62 -8.94
C ALA A 279 13.36 2.93 -7.99
N ALA A 280 13.40 2.31 -6.81
CA ALA A 280 14.49 2.48 -5.84
C ALA A 280 15.84 1.99 -6.38
N LEU A 281 15.86 0.91 -7.15
CA LEU A 281 17.07 0.44 -7.84
C LEU A 281 17.56 1.45 -8.88
N LYS A 282 16.66 2.09 -9.65
CA LYS A 282 17.02 3.16 -10.59
C LYS A 282 17.64 4.34 -9.83
N VAL A 283 16.99 4.78 -8.75
CA VAL A 283 17.51 5.85 -7.89
C VAL A 283 18.89 5.51 -7.31
N ALA A 284 19.05 4.30 -6.75
CA ALA A 284 20.29 3.87 -6.12
C ALA A 284 21.47 3.77 -7.07
N ARG A 285 21.22 3.45 -8.35
CA ARG A 285 22.27 3.41 -9.40
C ARG A 285 22.74 4.79 -9.84
N GLU A 286 21.87 5.79 -9.78
CA GLU A 286 22.16 7.16 -10.18
C GLU A 286 22.61 8.03 -8.99
N ALA A 287 22.36 7.61 -7.77
CA ALA A 287 22.70 8.34 -6.56
C ALA A 287 24.23 8.41 -6.33
N PRO A 288 24.73 9.44 -5.63
CA PRO A 288 26.12 9.50 -5.21
C PRO A 288 26.54 8.26 -4.42
N LYS A 289 27.81 7.87 -4.55
CA LYS A 289 28.38 6.74 -3.79
C LYS A 289 28.19 6.95 -2.28
N GLY A 290 27.70 5.91 -1.61
CA GLY A 290 27.41 5.92 -0.16
C GLY A 290 25.99 6.34 0.19
N SER A 291 25.15 6.72 -0.79
CA SER A 291 23.77 7.10 -0.54
C SER A 291 22.94 5.95 0.06
N THR A 292 21.98 6.34 0.88
CA THR A 292 21.00 5.45 1.51
C THR A 292 19.62 5.68 0.95
N VAL A 293 19.00 4.62 0.44
CA VAL A 293 17.67 4.63 -0.20
C VAL A 293 16.72 3.76 0.61
N LEU A 294 15.54 4.28 0.96
CA LEU A 294 14.44 3.51 1.54
C LEU A 294 13.30 3.38 0.55
N ALA A 295 12.85 2.16 0.27
CA ALA A 295 11.68 1.89 -0.56
C ALA A 295 10.51 1.35 0.28
N MET A 296 9.28 1.79 -0.03
CA MET A 296 8.06 1.29 0.57
C MET A 296 7.57 0.03 -0.14
N LEU A 297 7.36 -1.08 0.57
CA LEU A 297 6.75 -2.30 0.04
C LEU A 297 5.32 -2.44 0.57
N PRO A 298 4.29 -2.10 -0.25
CA PRO A 298 2.92 -1.94 0.24
C PRO A 298 2.21 -3.20 0.73
N ASP A 299 2.47 -4.37 0.14
CA ASP A 299 1.70 -5.59 0.45
C ASP A 299 2.43 -6.90 0.16
N THR A 300 1.80 -8.01 0.57
CA THR A 300 2.25 -9.40 0.35
C THR A 300 2.00 -9.89 -1.08
N GLY A 301 2.77 -10.91 -1.51
CA GLY A 301 2.61 -11.59 -2.81
C GLY A 301 1.42 -12.55 -2.90
N GLU A 302 0.90 -13.08 -1.80
CA GLU A 302 -0.17 -14.09 -1.79
C GLU A 302 -1.47 -13.64 -2.48
N ARG A 303 -1.74 -12.34 -2.53
CA ARG A 303 -2.93 -11.76 -3.17
C ARG A 303 -2.88 -11.75 -4.68
N TYR A 304 -1.79 -12.23 -5.27
CA TYR A 304 -1.51 -12.14 -6.70
C TYR A 304 -1.33 -13.51 -7.37
N LEU A 305 -1.66 -14.62 -6.67
CA LEU A 305 -1.47 -16.01 -7.15
C LEU A 305 -2.08 -16.25 -8.53
N SER A 306 -3.25 -15.68 -8.82
CA SER A 306 -3.94 -15.78 -10.11
C SER A 306 -3.58 -14.68 -11.11
N THR A 307 -2.45 -13.98 -10.92
CA THR A 307 -2.06 -12.83 -11.76
C THR A 307 -0.74 -13.08 -12.49
N ALA A 308 -0.35 -12.14 -13.35
CA ALA A 308 0.92 -12.18 -14.08
C ALA A 308 2.17 -12.28 -13.17
N LEU A 309 2.07 -11.98 -11.86
CA LEU A 309 3.18 -12.18 -10.93
C LEU A 309 3.61 -13.65 -10.84
N PHE A 310 2.65 -14.58 -10.95
CA PHE A 310 2.89 -16.02 -10.85
C PHE A 310 2.89 -16.75 -12.20
N GLU A 311 2.72 -16.03 -13.29
CA GLU A 311 2.74 -16.61 -14.62
C GLU A 311 4.08 -17.34 -14.89
N GLY A 312 4.01 -18.61 -15.32
CA GLY A 312 5.18 -19.46 -15.55
C GLY A 312 5.83 -20.04 -14.29
N ILE A 313 5.22 -19.88 -13.10
CA ILE A 313 5.63 -20.62 -11.90
C ILE A 313 4.85 -21.92 -11.88
N PRO A 314 5.54 -23.09 -11.92
CA PRO A 314 4.87 -24.39 -11.95
C PRO A 314 4.18 -24.69 -10.60
N ASP A 315 3.09 -25.45 -10.66
CA ASP A 315 2.33 -25.95 -9.52
C ASP A 315 2.40 -27.49 -9.37
N GLY A 316 3.15 -28.15 -10.27
CA GLY A 316 3.35 -29.59 -10.27
C GLY A 316 4.59 -30.02 -9.49
N SER A 317 4.83 -31.35 -9.49
CA SER A 317 6.04 -31.94 -8.88
C SER A 317 7.28 -31.63 -9.71
N ASP A 318 8.37 -31.26 -9.05
CA ASP A 318 9.69 -31.22 -9.69
C ASP A 318 10.23 -32.65 -9.89
N PRO A 319 11.06 -32.89 -10.90
CA PRO A 319 11.74 -34.17 -11.05
C PRO A 319 12.67 -34.42 -9.85
N ASP A 320 12.83 -35.69 -9.50
CA ASP A 320 13.80 -36.07 -8.47
C ASP A 320 15.22 -35.68 -8.93
N PRO A 321 15.96 -34.91 -8.12
CA PRO A 321 17.32 -34.51 -8.49
C PRO A 321 18.30 -35.70 -8.68
N GLU A 322 17.93 -36.92 -8.25
CA GLU A 322 18.72 -38.14 -8.42
C GLU A 322 18.24 -39.04 -9.58
N SER A 323 17.23 -38.61 -10.36
CA SER A 323 16.69 -39.40 -11.50
C SER A 323 17.30 -39.00 -12.85
#